data_c26ce64913c5f94051073376db270778
#
_entry.id   c26ce64913c5f94051073376db270778
#
_cell.length_a   1.000
_cell.length_b   1.000
_cell.length_c   1.000
_cell.angle_alpha   90.00
_cell.angle_beta   90.00
_cell.angle_gamma   90.00
#
_symmetry.space_group_name_H-M   'P 1'
#
loop_
_entity.id
_entity.type
_entity.pdbx_description
1 polymer ?
#
loop_
_entity_poly.entity_id
_entity_poly.type
_entity_poly.pdbx_seq_one_letter_code
_entity_poly.pdbx_strand_id
1 'polypeptide(L)'
;MKKADRYLYPAVFTYVPGQEIAVVFPDLDAATCGADERDALFSARELLGCVMFGLEEDHAPIPAPTPLHDLVLAENERAVLVDVYMPSIRTAQSSRSVNR
;
A
#
# COMPACT_ATOMS: atom_id res chain seq x y z
N MET A 1 3.52 -1.50 23.50
CA MET A 1 4.07 -0.53 22.54
C MET A 1 2.98 0.08 21.70
N LYS A 2 3.06 1.36 21.47
CA LYS A 2 2.04 2.08 20.73
C LYS A 2 2.13 1.80 19.24
N LYS A 3 0.99 1.55 18.59
CA LYS A 3 0.93 1.37 17.15
C LYS A 3 1.09 2.72 16.45
N ALA A 4 1.66 2.68 15.26
CA ALA A 4 1.82 3.89 14.46
C ALA A 4 0.47 4.36 13.93
N ASP A 5 0.29 5.68 13.83
CA ASP A 5 -0.91 6.24 13.23
C ASP A 5 -0.82 6.25 11.71
N ARG A 6 0.39 6.38 11.17
CA ARG A 6 0.59 6.44 9.71
C ARG A 6 1.72 5.52 9.31
N TYR A 7 1.55 4.93 8.14
CA TYR A 7 2.62 4.20 7.47
C TYR A 7 2.86 4.84 6.12
N LEU A 8 4.09 4.75 5.65
CA LEU A 8 4.51 5.33 4.38
C LEU A 8 5.43 4.33 3.69
N TYR A 9 5.02 3.86 2.51
CA TYR A 9 5.81 2.90 1.75
C TYR A 9 5.88 3.31 0.29
N PRO A 10 7.00 3.01 -0.38
CA PRO A 10 7.07 3.24 -1.81
C PRO A 10 6.26 2.19 -2.56
N ALA A 11 5.56 2.64 -3.59
CA ALA A 11 4.87 1.78 -4.53
C ALA A 11 5.46 2.03 -5.91
N VAL A 12 5.56 0.98 -6.71
CA VAL A 12 6.05 1.09 -8.08
C VAL A 12 4.85 0.99 -9.02
N PHE A 13 4.63 2.06 -9.77
CA PHE A 13 3.57 2.15 -10.77
C PHE A 13 4.17 1.82 -12.11
N THR A 14 3.61 0.84 -12.82
CA THR A 14 4.09 0.39 -14.12
C THR A 14 3.06 0.77 -15.19
N TYR A 15 3.53 1.45 -16.22
CA TYR A 15 2.70 1.99 -17.30
C TYR A 15 2.94 1.20 -18.58
N VAL A 16 1.90 0.52 -19.07
CA VAL A 16 1.94 -0.18 -20.35
C VAL A 16 0.78 0.32 -21.19
N PRO A 17 1.03 0.83 -22.40
CA PRO A 17 -0.05 1.38 -23.24
C PRO A 17 -1.17 0.38 -23.43
N GLY A 18 -2.41 0.84 -23.28
CA GLY A 18 -3.60 0.02 -23.45
C GLY A 18 -3.92 -0.91 -22.29
N GLN A 19 -3.16 -0.83 -21.19
CA GLN A 19 -3.38 -1.69 -20.04
C GLN A 19 -3.61 -0.84 -18.77
N GLU A 20 -4.16 -1.47 -17.76
CA GLU A 20 -4.27 -0.84 -16.45
C GLU A 20 -2.88 -0.56 -15.88
N ILE A 21 -2.80 0.42 -14.99
CA ILE A 21 -1.57 0.72 -14.29
C ILE A 21 -1.37 -0.31 -13.18
N ALA A 22 -0.28 -1.05 -13.23
CA ALA A 22 0.05 -2.00 -12.19
C ALA A 22 0.73 -1.28 -11.03
N VAL A 23 0.42 -1.70 -9.80
CA VAL A 23 0.99 -1.11 -8.58
C VAL A 23 1.55 -2.23 -7.73
N VAL A 24 2.82 -2.11 -7.35
CA VAL A 24 3.48 -3.10 -6.49
C VAL A 24 4.12 -2.39 -5.31
N PHE A 25 3.92 -2.93 -4.12
CA PHE A 25 4.65 -2.50 -2.92
C PHE A 25 5.79 -3.50 -2.69
N PRO A 26 7.03 -3.17 -3.13
CA PRO A 26 8.11 -4.15 -3.05
C PRO A 26 8.45 -4.60 -1.63
N ASP A 27 8.25 -3.73 -0.64
CA ASP A 27 8.56 -4.08 0.74
C ASP A 27 7.52 -4.98 1.39
N LEU A 28 6.34 -5.08 0.80
CA LEU A 28 5.20 -5.76 1.40
C LEU A 28 4.72 -6.96 0.59
N ASP A 29 5.34 -7.20 -0.56
CA ASP A 29 4.96 -8.29 -1.46
C ASP A 29 3.45 -8.25 -1.75
N ALA A 30 2.95 -7.06 -2.09
CA ALA A 30 1.53 -6.83 -2.34
C ALA A 30 1.38 -6.03 -3.63
N ALA A 31 0.31 -6.31 -4.37
CA ALA A 31 0.09 -5.68 -5.67
C ALA A 31 -1.38 -5.40 -5.91
N THR A 32 -1.63 -4.37 -6.70
CA THR A 32 -2.98 -4.01 -7.16
C THR A 32 -2.86 -3.35 -8.53
N CYS A 33 -3.94 -2.76 -9.01
CA CYS A 33 -3.93 -2.03 -10.28
C CYS A 33 -5.04 -0.99 -10.28
N GLY A 34 -4.99 -0.11 -11.26
CA GLY A 34 -6.03 0.90 -11.46
C GLY A 34 -6.14 1.29 -12.92
N ALA A 35 -7.33 1.77 -13.30
CA ALA A 35 -7.62 2.15 -14.68
C ALA A 35 -6.84 3.40 -15.10
N ASP A 36 -6.60 4.30 -14.15
CA ASP A 36 -5.82 5.51 -14.38
C ASP A 36 -5.03 5.82 -13.10
N GLU A 37 -4.30 6.94 -13.11
CA GLU A 37 -3.44 7.27 -11.97
C GLU A 37 -4.21 7.49 -10.69
N ARG A 38 -5.36 8.15 -10.77
CA ARG A 38 -6.20 8.40 -9.61
C ARG A 38 -6.69 7.09 -9.01
N ASP A 39 -7.23 6.22 -9.86
CA ASP A 39 -7.73 4.92 -9.46
C ASP A 39 -6.62 4.06 -8.88
N ALA A 40 -5.45 4.08 -9.51
CA ALA A 40 -4.29 3.33 -9.03
C ALA A 40 -3.84 3.80 -7.65
N LEU A 41 -3.82 5.12 -7.43
CA LEU A 41 -3.42 5.65 -6.12
C LEU A 41 -4.41 5.27 -5.03
N PHE A 42 -5.70 5.37 -5.31
CA PHE A 42 -6.72 4.99 -4.32
C PHE A 42 -6.67 3.50 -4.02
N SER A 43 -6.49 2.67 -5.05
CA SER A 43 -6.33 1.23 -4.86
C SER A 43 -5.08 0.91 -4.05
N ALA A 44 -4.00 1.65 -4.29
CA ALA A 44 -2.75 1.48 -3.52
C ALA A 44 -2.96 1.81 -2.05
N ARG A 45 -3.66 2.90 -1.74
CA ARG A 45 -3.94 3.27 -0.35
C ARG A 45 -4.79 2.22 0.35
N GLU A 46 -5.80 1.73 -0.34
CA GLU A 46 -6.69 0.70 0.18
C GLU A 46 -5.91 -0.58 0.49
N LEU A 47 -5.08 -0.99 -0.45
CA LEU A 47 -4.25 -2.18 -0.28
C LEU A 47 -3.28 -1.99 0.89
N LEU A 48 -2.62 -0.84 0.95
CA LEU A 48 -1.67 -0.56 2.03
C LEU A 48 -2.35 -0.65 3.39
N GLY A 49 -3.53 -0.06 3.52
CA GLY A 49 -4.29 -0.12 4.77
C GLY A 49 -4.62 -1.55 5.17
N CYS A 50 -5.08 -2.36 4.23
CA CYS A 50 -5.42 -3.76 4.49
C CYS A 50 -4.21 -4.57 4.89
N VAL A 51 -3.08 -4.39 4.20
CA VAL A 51 -1.86 -5.13 4.49
C VAL A 51 -1.33 -4.76 5.87
N MET A 52 -1.27 -3.46 6.17
CA MET A 52 -0.74 -3.02 7.47
C MET A 52 -1.65 -3.45 8.61
N PHE A 53 -2.97 -3.38 8.42
CA PHE A 53 -3.89 -3.86 9.43
C PHE A 53 -3.68 -5.36 9.69
N GLY A 54 -3.52 -6.16 8.64
CA GLY A 54 -3.25 -7.58 8.78
C GLY A 54 -1.97 -7.87 9.55
N LEU A 55 -0.90 -7.12 9.23
CA LEU A 55 0.37 -7.29 9.94
C LEU A 55 0.23 -6.94 11.42
N GLU A 56 -0.51 -5.89 11.74
CA GLU A 56 -0.76 -5.50 13.14
C GLU A 56 -1.55 -6.57 13.88
N GLU A 57 -2.61 -7.10 13.26
CA GLU A 57 -3.45 -8.12 13.87
C GLU A 57 -2.69 -9.40 14.11
N ASP A 58 -1.78 -9.76 13.22
CA ASP A 58 -0.98 -10.97 13.34
C ASP A 58 0.24 -10.78 14.23
N HIS A 59 0.46 -9.56 14.75
CA HIS A 59 1.67 -9.21 15.49
C HIS A 59 2.93 -9.55 14.71
N ALA A 60 2.84 -9.41 13.38
CA ALA A 60 3.94 -9.71 12.49
C ALA A 60 4.96 -8.56 12.48
N PRO A 61 6.21 -8.84 12.14
CA PRO A 61 7.19 -7.76 11.98
C PRO A 61 6.75 -6.80 10.88
N ILE A 62 6.92 -5.50 11.14
CA ILE A 62 6.60 -4.46 10.17
C ILE A 62 7.86 -4.18 9.36
N PRO A 63 7.87 -4.46 8.04
CA PRO A 63 9.06 -4.23 7.23
C PRO A 63 9.41 -2.74 7.18
N ALA A 64 10.71 -2.44 7.16
CA ALA A 64 11.15 -1.08 6.97
C ALA A 64 10.96 -0.69 5.50
N PRO A 65 10.46 0.53 5.22
CA PRO A 65 10.31 0.95 3.82
C PRO A 65 11.64 1.21 3.15
N THR A 66 11.78 0.79 1.91
CA THR A 66 12.96 1.07 1.12
C THR A 66 12.96 2.56 0.74
N PRO A 67 14.09 3.28 0.92
CA PRO A 67 14.16 4.66 0.46
C PRO A 67 13.95 4.75 -1.05
N LEU A 68 13.27 5.80 -1.51
CA LEU A 68 12.96 5.94 -2.94
C LEU A 68 14.21 5.86 -3.81
N HIS A 69 15.29 6.49 -3.37
CA HIS A 69 16.51 6.53 -4.19
C HIS A 69 17.23 5.18 -4.30
N ASP A 70 16.83 4.21 -3.49
CA ASP A 70 17.42 2.87 -3.57
C ASP A 70 16.65 1.95 -4.50
N LEU A 71 15.50 2.38 -5.01
CA LEU A 71 14.73 1.57 -5.93
C LEU A 71 15.32 1.64 -7.33
N VAL A 72 15.45 0.47 -7.97
CA VAL A 72 15.89 0.39 -9.36
C VAL A 72 14.63 0.21 -10.21
N LEU A 73 14.36 1.19 -11.07
CA LEU A 73 13.14 1.23 -11.86
C LEU A 73 13.40 1.02 -13.34
N ALA A 74 12.49 0.33 -14.00
CA ALA A 74 12.49 0.26 -15.46
C ALA A 74 12.01 1.58 -16.04
N GLU A 75 12.18 1.74 -17.36
CA GLU A 75 11.85 2.99 -18.03
C GLU A 75 10.37 3.36 -17.91
N ASN A 76 9.49 2.35 -17.87
CA ASN A 76 8.05 2.57 -17.77
C ASN A 76 7.55 2.49 -16.33
N GLU A 77 8.44 2.57 -15.35
CA GLU A 77 8.07 2.51 -13.95
C GLU A 77 8.33 3.84 -13.24
N ARG A 78 7.49 4.14 -12.26
CA ARG A 78 7.65 5.32 -11.40
C ARG A 78 7.41 4.93 -9.97
N ALA A 79 8.21 5.47 -9.06
CA ALA A 79 8.04 5.24 -7.63
C ALA A 79 7.17 6.35 -7.05
N VAL A 80 6.19 5.96 -6.25
CA VAL A 80 5.27 6.89 -5.59
C VAL A 80 5.24 6.53 -4.12
N LEU A 81 5.40 7.52 -3.25
CA LEU A 81 5.23 7.29 -1.81
C LEU A 81 3.75 7.30 -1.50
N VAL A 82 3.29 6.21 -0.90
CA VAL A 82 1.88 6.03 -0.54
C VAL A 82 1.77 5.97 0.97
N ASP A 83 0.85 6.74 1.53
CA ASP A 83 0.63 6.77 2.97
C ASP A 83 -0.76 6.23 3.31
N VAL A 84 -0.92 5.82 4.56
CA VAL A 84 -2.21 5.42 5.07
C VAL A 84 -2.35 5.89 6.51
N TYR A 85 -3.54 6.37 6.86
CA TYR A 85 -3.89 6.78 8.21
C TYR A 85 -4.60 5.62 8.90
N MET A 86 -3.92 4.99 9.84
CA MET A 86 -4.37 3.73 10.41
C MET A 86 -5.59 3.81 11.33
N PRO A 87 -5.80 4.89 12.11
CA PRO A 87 -6.99 4.89 12.99
C PRO A 87 -8.30 4.68 12.25
N SER A 88 -8.50 5.30 11.08
CA SER A 88 -9.73 5.09 10.31
C SER A 88 -9.81 3.68 9.73
N ILE A 89 -8.67 3.13 9.33
CA ILE A 89 -8.63 1.75 8.81
C ILE A 89 -8.99 0.75 9.90
N ARG A 90 -8.42 0.91 11.09
CA ARG A 90 -8.70 0.02 12.22
C ARG A 90 -10.19 0.04 12.59
N THR A 91 -10.78 1.23 12.59
CA THR A 91 -12.20 1.38 12.90
C THR A 91 -13.07 0.67 11.86
N ALA A 92 -12.77 0.86 10.58
CA ALA A 92 -13.54 0.24 9.50
C ALA A 92 -13.43 -1.29 9.55
N GLN A 93 -12.23 -1.82 9.79
CA GLN A 93 -12.04 -3.26 9.85
C GLN A 93 -12.70 -3.86 11.09
N SER A 94 -12.62 -3.18 12.22
CA SER A 94 -13.27 -3.64 13.45
C SER A 94 -14.78 -3.68 13.31
N SER A 95 -15.39 -2.66 12.68
CA SER A 95 -16.83 -2.63 12.42
C SER A 95 -17.24 -3.80 11.57
N ARG A 96 -16.46 -4.13 10.56
CA ARG A 96 -16.74 -5.25 9.69
C ARG A 96 -16.72 -6.57 10.46
N SER A 97 -15.76 -6.72 11.36
CA SER A 97 -15.65 -7.92 12.20
C SER A 97 -16.82 -8.09 13.12
N VAL A 98 -17.32 -6.99 13.68
CA VAL A 98 -18.39 -7.03 14.66
C VAL A 98 -19.73 -7.42 14.03
N ASN A 99 -19.91 -7.11 12.77
CA ASN A 99 -21.19 -7.28 12.09
C ASN A 99 -21.47 -8.71 11.61
N ARG A 100 -20.70 -9.67 12.00
CA ARG A 100 -20.94 -11.05 11.64
C ARG A 100 -21.83 -11.80 12.59
#